data_4f6c61e079e9c7190f7b79bafc36510f
#
_entry.id   4f6c61e079e9c7190f7b79bafc36510f
#
_cell.length_a   1.000
_cell.length_b   1.000
_cell.length_c   1.000
_cell.angle_alpha   90.00
_cell.angle_beta   90.00
_cell.angle_gamma   90.00
#
_symmetry.space_group_name_H-M   'P 1'
#
loop_
_entity.id
_entity.type
_entity.pdbx_description
1 polymer ?
#
loop_
_entity_poly.entity_id
_entity_poly.type
_entity_poly.pdbx_seq_one_letter_code
_entity_poly.pdbx_strand_id
1 'polypeptide(L)'
;MSAKKNKPAKRAPIKLQRILVPIDFSDHSKNALKYAISFAQQFKASIDLIYVVEPTIYPADFSFGQIGFPNVEEELKVRGNEELENLIKKEIGGKVVSRKIVRTGKPFYEINQYAQERDIDLIIIATHGHSGMEHILFGSTAEKVVRKAPCPVLVVRTGEHEFVKE
;
A
#
# COMPACT_ATOMS: atom_id res chain seq x y z
N MET A 1 3.87 2.30 -56.92
CA MET A 1 3.10 2.02 -55.71
C MET A 1 3.86 2.57 -54.54
N SER A 2 3.42 3.70 -53.96
CA SER A 2 4.13 4.42 -52.90
C SER A 2 3.66 3.91 -51.54
N ALA A 3 4.55 3.28 -50.78
CA ALA A 3 4.25 2.79 -49.44
C ALA A 3 4.08 3.98 -48.47
N LYS A 4 2.86 4.22 -48.01
CA LYS A 4 2.59 5.17 -46.91
C LYS A 4 3.31 4.71 -45.65
N LYS A 5 4.39 5.42 -45.29
CA LYS A 5 5.03 5.30 -43.98
C LYS A 5 4.02 5.70 -42.89
N ASN A 6 3.45 4.73 -42.19
CA ASN A 6 2.67 4.97 -40.97
C ASN A 6 3.61 5.64 -39.93
N LYS A 7 3.42 6.92 -39.67
CA LYS A 7 4.03 7.58 -38.52
C LYS A 7 3.47 6.93 -37.23
N PRO A 8 4.33 6.48 -36.32
CA PRO A 8 3.83 5.95 -35.05
C PRO A 8 3.00 7.02 -34.33
N ALA A 9 1.80 6.66 -33.92
CA ALA A 9 0.94 7.57 -33.14
C ALA A 9 1.70 7.98 -31.88
N LYS A 10 1.79 9.30 -31.61
CA LYS A 10 2.34 9.83 -30.36
C LYS A 10 1.50 9.27 -29.21
N ARG A 11 2.07 8.35 -28.42
CA ARG A 11 1.43 7.87 -27.21
C ARG A 11 1.25 9.03 -26.23
N ALA A 12 0.06 9.16 -25.64
CA ALA A 12 -0.17 10.15 -24.60
C ALA A 12 0.79 9.85 -23.42
N PRO A 13 1.35 10.90 -22.78
CA PRO A 13 2.23 10.71 -21.64
C PRO A 13 1.44 10.06 -20.48
N ILE A 14 2.12 9.19 -19.71
CA ILE A 14 1.57 8.62 -18.49
C ILE A 14 1.31 9.76 -17.51
N LYS A 15 0.07 9.87 -17.02
CA LYS A 15 -0.31 10.82 -15.99
C LYS A 15 -0.49 10.07 -14.69
N LEU A 16 0.51 10.15 -13.82
CA LEU A 16 0.52 9.51 -12.49
C LEU A 16 0.57 10.63 -11.44
N GLN A 17 -0.48 10.78 -10.65
CA GLN A 17 -0.62 11.87 -9.67
C GLN A 17 -0.72 11.37 -8.23
N ARG A 18 -1.32 10.20 -8.02
CA ARG A 18 -1.58 9.62 -6.69
C ARG A 18 -1.19 8.15 -6.65
N ILE A 19 -0.30 7.83 -5.72
CA ILE A 19 0.19 6.47 -5.47
C ILE A 19 -0.28 6.04 -4.09
N LEU A 20 -0.91 4.88 -3.99
CA LEU A 20 -1.29 4.26 -2.72
C LEU A 20 -0.28 3.17 -2.35
N VAL A 21 0.21 3.21 -1.12
CA VAL A 21 1.14 2.22 -0.59
C VAL A 21 0.57 1.61 0.68
N PRO A 22 0.09 0.36 0.63
CA PRO A 22 -0.27 -0.39 1.83
C PRO A 22 0.97 -0.69 2.67
N ILE A 23 0.90 -0.35 3.96
CA ILE A 23 1.97 -0.53 4.94
C ILE A 23 1.49 -1.43 6.06
N ASP A 24 2.28 -2.45 6.39
CA ASP A 24 2.13 -3.29 7.58
C ASP A 24 3.38 -3.23 8.47
N PHE A 25 4.28 -2.29 8.21
CA PHE A 25 5.56 -2.05 8.89
C PHE A 25 6.60 -3.16 8.72
N SER A 26 6.35 -4.20 7.94
CA SER A 26 7.35 -5.19 7.54
C SER A 26 8.42 -4.56 6.63
N ASP A 27 9.58 -5.21 6.54
CA ASP A 27 10.63 -4.77 5.62
C ASP A 27 10.19 -4.88 4.16
N HIS A 28 9.30 -5.82 3.85
CA HIS A 28 8.69 -5.95 2.52
C HIS A 28 7.86 -4.71 2.15
N SER A 29 6.98 -4.24 3.03
CA SER A 29 6.18 -3.03 2.79
C SER A 29 7.05 -1.76 2.74
N LYS A 30 8.12 -1.68 3.54
CA LYS A 30 9.10 -0.59 3.45
C LYS A 30 9.86 -0.62 2.13
N ASN A 31 10.18 -1.80 1.60
CA ASN A 31 10.78 -1.92 0.28
C ASN A 31 9.83 -1.43 -0.83
N ALA A 32 8.55 -1.79 -0.77
CA ALA A 32 7.55 -1.25 -1.69
C ALA A 32 7.45 0.29 -1.62
N LEU A 33 7.61 0.87 -0.42
CA LEU A 33 7.65 2.33 -0.24
C LEU A 33 8.86 2.98 -0.94
N LYS A 34 10.04 2.36 -0.95
CA LYS A 34 11.20 2.89 -1.70
C LYS A 34 10.89 3.04 -3.20
N TYR A 35 10.24 2.04 -3.79
CA TYR A 35 9.76 2.14 -5.18
C TYR A 35 8.76 3.27 -5.36
N ALA A 36 7.78 3.39 -4.45
CA ALA A 36 6.78 4.45 -4.50
C ALA A 36 7.41 5.85 -4.43
N ILE A 37 8.43 6.06 -3.58
CA ILE A 37 9.16 7.33 -3.49
C ILE A 37 9.82 7.66 -4.83
N SER A 38 10.50 6.69 -5.45
CA SER A 38 11.17 6.88 -6.75
C SER A 38 10.17 7.22 -7.86
N PHE A 39 9.04 6.51 -7.92
CA PHE A 39 7.96 6.83 -8.86
C PHE A 39 7.36 8.22 -8.60
N ALA A 40 7.09 8.53 -7.33
CA ALA A 40 6.52 9.82 -6.96
C ALA A 40 7.44 10.99 -7.33
N GLN A 41 8.74 10.86 -7.12
CA GLN A 41 9.73 11.87 -7.55
C GLN A 41 9.77 12.01 -9.08
N GLN A 42 9.79 10.89 -9.80
CA GLN A 42 9.86 10.88 -11.27
C GLN A 42 8.63 11.52 -11.93
N PHE A 43 7.43 11.22 -11.41
CA PHE A 43 6.16 11.67 -11.98
C PHE A 43 5.57 12.89 -11.27
N LYS A 44 6.20 13.41 -10.22
CA LYS A 44 5.71 14.47 -9.34
C LYS A 44 4.35 14.11 -8.71
N ALA A 45 4.19 12.85 -8.34
CA ALA A 45 3.00 12.31 -7.70
C ALA A 45 3.04 12.46 -6.18
N SER A 46 1.88 12.41 -5.54
CA SER A 46 1.78 12.27 -4.08
C SER A 46 1.70 10.79 -3.68
N ILE A 47 2.08 10.49 -2.43
CA ILE A 47 1.99 9.16 -1.84
C ILE A 47 0.97 9.17 -0.71
N ASP A 48 0.02 8.25 -0.75
CA ASP A 48 -0.89 7.94 0.34
C ASP A 48 -0.44 6.61 0.98
N LEU A 49 -0.03 6.63 2.26
CA LEU A 49 0.33 5.44 3.01
C LEU A 49 -0.88 4.97 3.81
N ILE A 50 -1.34 3.75 3.57
CA ILE A 50 -2.49 3.18 4.28
C ILE A 50 -2.05 2.00 5.17
N TYR A 51 -2.38 2.11 6.45
CA TYR A 51 -2.32 1.01 7.41
C TYR A 51 -3.73 0.59 7.78
N VAL A 52 -4.01 -0.71 7.77
CA VAL A 52 -5.32 -1.24 8.11
C VAL A 52 -5.22 -2.11 9.35
N VAL A 53 -5.90 -1.67 10.40
CA VAL A 53 -6.10 -2.46 11.63
C VAL A 53 -7.16 -3.52 11.34
N GLU A 54 -6.78 -4.80 11.41
CA GLU A 54 -7.72 -5.89 11.28
C GLU A 54 -8.32 -6.20 12.66
N PRO A 55 -9.66 -6.07 12.83
CA PRO A 55 -10.29 -6.35 14.10
C PRO A 55 -10.10 -7.81 14.49
N THR A 56 -9.50 -8.07 15.64
CA THR A 56 -9.46 -9.40 16.20
C THR A 56 -10.80 -9.70 16.88
N ILE A 57 -11.62 -10.53 16.27
CA ILE A 57 -12.85 -11.02 16.89
C ILE A 57 -12.38 -12.06 17.93
N TYR A 58 -12.29 -11.65 19.19
CA TYR A 58 -12.21 -12.61 20.28
C TYR A 58 -13.59 -13.26 20.42
N PRO A 59 -13.70 -14.61 20.40
CA PRO A 59 -14.93 -15.27 20.82
C PRO A 59 -15.21 -14.76 22.24
N ALA A 60 -16.30 -14.03 22.43
CA ALA A 60 -16.75 -13.66 23.76
C ALA A 60 -17.08 -14.98 24.47
N ASP A 61 -16.21 -15.43 25.35
CA ASP A 61 -16.59 -16.38 26.38
C ASP A 61 -17.62 -15.69 27.26
N PHE A 62 -18.89 -15.99 27.04
CA PHE A 62 -20.05 -15.43 27.73
C PHE A 62 -20.06 -15.69 29.22
N SER A 63 -18.98 -16.23 29.80
CA SER A 63 -18.90 -16.69 31.18
C SER A 63 -18.37 -15.66 32.18
N PHE A 64 -17.82 -14.55 31.76
CA PHE A 64 -17.34 -13.51 32.67
C PHE A 64 -17.95 -12.17 32.29
N GLY A 65 -18.76 -11.65 33.25
CA GLY A 65 -19.48 -10.39 33.13
C GLY A 65 -18.59 -9.25 32.62
N GLN A 66 -19.23 -8.26 32.03
CA GLN A 66 -18.71 -7.01 31.42
C GLN A 66 -17.50 -6.41 32.17
N ILE A 67 -16.34 -7.00 32.02
CA ILE A 67 -15.08 -6.32 32.26
C ILE A 67 -14.79 -5.67 30.90
N GLY A 68 -14.98 -4.35 30.82
CA GLY A 68 -14.68 -3.58 29.62
C GLY A 68 -13.24 -3.88 29.20
N PHE A 69 -13.07 -4.65 28.13
CA PHE A 69 -11.75 -4.79 27.54
C PHE A 69 -11.29 -3.40 27.11
N PRO A 70 -10.04 -2.99 27.43
CA PRO A 70 -9.49 -1.75 26.90
C PRO A 70 -9.69 -1.75 25.38
N ASN A 71 -9.91 -0.58 24.83
CA ASN A 71 -10.24 -0.38 23.41
C ASN A 71 -9.02 -0.68 22.54
N VAL A 72 -8.64 -1.98 22.47
CA VAL A 72 -7.45 -2.47 21.77
C VAL A 72 -7.41 -1.98 20.32
N GLU A 73 -8.58 -1.86 19.69
CA GLU A 73 -8.67 -1.33 18.33
C GLU A 73 -8.23 0.14 18.26
N GLU A 74 -8.65 0.96 19.24
CA GLU A 74 -8.27 2.37 19.27
C GLU A 74 -6.78 2.54 19.58
N GLU A 75 -6.25 1.75 20.49
CA GLU A 75 -4.80 1.72 20.76
C GLU A 75 -3.99 1.34 19.52
N LEU A 76 -4.44 0.34 18.75
CA LEU A 76 -3.79 -0.07 17.50
C LEU A 76 -3.87 1.04 16.43
N LYS A 77 -4.97 1.79 16.36
CA LYS A 77 -5.09 2.95 15.46
C LYS A 77 -4.13 4.07 15.84
N VAL A 78 -4.08 4.42 17.12
CA VAL A 78 -3.16 5.45 17.62
C VAL A 78 -1.72 5.05 17.32
N ARG A 79 -1.32 3.84 17.67
CA ARG A 79 0.00 3.32 17.40
C ARG A 79 0.33 3.27 15.90
N GLY A 80 -0.58 2.77 15.08
CA GLY A 80 -0.41 2.74 13.62
C GLY A 80 -0.24 4.13 13.03
N ASN A 81 -0.96 5.12 13.55
CA ASN A 81 -0.84 6.51 13.13
C ASN A 81 0.53 7.12 13.49
N GLU A 82 1.05 6.82 14.67
CA GLU A 82 2.40 7.25 15.12
C GLU A 82 3.50 6.57 14.30
N GLU A 83 3.39 5.27 14.07
CA GLU A 83 4.36 4.51 13.28
C GLU A 83 4.39 4.98 11.82
N LEU A 84 3.23 5.28 11.20
CA LEU A 84 3.17 5.88 9.86
C LEU A 84 3.84 7.27 9.83
N GLU A 85 3.64 8.09 10.85
CA GLU A 85 4.28 9.40 10.93
C GLU A 85 5.80 9.28 11.01
N ASN A 86 6.29 8.37 11.84
CA ASN A 86 7.72 8.09 11.96
C ASN A 86 8.30 7.56 10.64
N LEU A 87 7.57 6.67 9.96
CA LEU A 87 7.97 6.13 8.66
C LEU A 87 8.07 7.25 7.60
N ILE A 88 7.08 8.15 7.54
CA ILE A 88 7.09 9.31 6.64
C ILE A 88 8.29 10.20 6.92
N LYS A 89 8.55 10.53 8.18
CA LYS A 89 9.69 11.37 8.57
C LYS A 89 11.03 10.73 8.18
N LYS A 90 11.16 9.42 8.42
CA LYS A 90 12.40 8.69 8.19
C LYS A 90 12.66 8.41 6.70
N GLU A 91 11.69 7.88 5.98
CA GLU A 91 11.90 7.37 4.62
C GLU A 91 11.59 8.43 3.54
N ILE A 92 10.54 9.23 3.74
CA ILE A 92 10.14 10.25 2.77
C ILE A 92 10.85 11.58 3.04
N GLY A 93 10.92 12.03 4.30
CA GLY A 93 11.70 13.21 4.70
C GLY A 93 11.39 14.49 3.90
N GLY A 94 10.15 14.67 3.45
CA GLY A 94 9.74 15.84 2.67
C GLY A 94 10.11 15.79 1.18
N LYS A 95 10.70 14.70 0.67
CA LYS A 95 11.07 14.55 -0.74
C LYS A 95 9.86 14.56 -1.69
N VAL A 96 8.72 14.13 -1.21
CA VAL A 96 7.44 14.09 -1.94
C VAL A 96 6.28 14.42 -1.01
N VAL A 97 5.16 14.89 -1.58
CA VAL A 97 3.92 15.09 -0.81
C VAL A 97 3.38 13.74 -0.36
N SER A 98 3.11 13.58 0.93
CA SER A 98 2.61 12.33 1.49
C SER A 98 1.49 12.54 2.48
N ARG A 99 0.60 11.54 2.60
CA ARG A 99 -0.49 11.47 3.58
C ARG A 99 -0.46 10.12 4.28
N LYS A 100 -0.87 10.11 5.54
CA LYS A 100 -1.05 8.90 6.34
C LYS A 100 -2.53 8.59 6.52
N ILE A 101 -2.90 7.33 6.38
CA ILE A 101 -4.26 6.84 6.50
C ILE A 101 -4.25 5.61 7.39
N VAL A 102 -5.10 5.62 8.42
CA VAL A 102 -5.38 4.44 9.24
C VAL A 102 -6.84 4.09 9.07
N ARG A 103 -7.13 2.84 8.73
CA ARG A 103 -8.49 2.30 8.62
C ARG A 103 -8.62 1.03 9.45
N THR A 104 -9.86 0.64 9.73
CA THR A 104 -10.18 -0.62 10.40
C THR A 104 -11.04 -1.47 9.48
N GLY A 105 -10.68 -2.75 9.34
CA GLY A 105 -11.44 -3.68 8.52
C GLY A 105 -10.56 -4.76 7.90
N LYS A 106 -11.05 -5.37 6.83
CA LYS A 106 -10.27 -6.36 6.05
C LYS A 106 -9.28 -5.61 5.15
N PRO A 107 -7.96 -5.83 5.27
CA PRO A 107 -6.94 -5.03 4.58
C PRO A 107 -7.21 -4.87 3.08
N PHE A 108 -7.43 -5.96 2.34
CA PHE A 108 -7.67 -5.87 0.89
C PHE A 108 -8.90 -5.05 0.52
N TYR A 109 -9.94 -5.07 1.36
CA TYR A 109 -11.18 -4.34 1.11
C TYR A 109 -10.97 -2.84 1.32
N GLU A 110 -10.40 -2.47 2.46
CA GLU A 110 -10.12 -1.07 2.80
C GLU A 110 -9.13 -0.41 1.83
N ILE A 111 -8.12 -1.15 1.37
CA ILE A 111 -7.16 -0.68 0.36
C ILE A 111 -7.88 -0.36 -0.95
N ASN A 112 -8.70 -1.29 -1.47
CA ASN A 112 -9.40 -1.09 -2.74
C ASN A 112 -10.47 -0.02 -2.64
N GLN A 113 -11.20 0.04 -1.52
CA GLN A 113 -12.20 1.08 -1.28
C GLN A 113 -11.54 2.47 -1.24
N TYR A 114 -10.44 2.63 -0.49
CA TYR A 114 -9.70 3.87 -0.47
C TYR A 114 -9.18 4.28 -1.84
N ALA A 115 -8.66 3.31 -2.60
CA ALA A 115 -8.16 3.56 -3.95
C ALA A 115 -9.28 4.10 -4.87
N GLN A 116 -10.49 3.58 -4.75
CA GLN A 116 -11.65 4.07 -5.51
C GLN A 116 -12.13 5.43 -5.02
N GLU A 117 -12.25 5.66 -3.72
CA GLU A 117 -12.73 6.92 -3.12
C GLU A 117 -11.80 8.10 -3.43
N ARG A 118 -10.53 7.83 -3.61
CA ARG A 118 -9.49 8.86 -3.80
C ARG A 118 -8.96 8.96 -5.22
N ASP A 119 -9.54 8.24 -6.18
CA ASP A 119 -9.08 8.14 -7.56
C ASP A 119 -7.56 7.89 -7.61
N ILE A 120 -7.09 6.83 -6.97
CA ILE A 120 -5.68 6.44 -6.98
C ILE A 120 -5.30 5.97 -8.38
N ASP A 121 -4.17 6.44 -8.89
CA ASP A 121 -3.67 6.07 -10.22
C ASP A 121 -2.86 4.78 -10.22
N LEU A 122 -2.20 4.47 -9.09
CA LEU A 122 -1.34 3.29 -8.94
C LEU A 122 -1.30 2.83 -7.49
N ILE A 123 -1.47 1.53 -7.27
CA ILE A 123 -1.15 0.89 -5.98
C ILE A 123 0.23 0.25 -6.11
N ILE A 124 1.13 0.49 -5.15
CA ILE A 124 2.42 -0.21 -5.05
C ILE A 124 2.40 -1.03 -3.76
N ILE A 125 2.45 -2.34 -3.89
CA ILE A 125 2.27 -3.28 -2.78
C ILE A 125 3.37 -4.35 -2.75
N ALA A 126 3.80 -4.75 -1.56
CA ALA A 126 4.70 -5.90 -1.40
C ALA A 126 3.96 -7.23 -1.61
N THR A 127 4.67 -8.24 -2.08
CA THR A 127 4.11 -9.61 -2.22
C THR A 127 3.79 -10.26 -0.88
N HIS A 128 4.57 -9.96 0.17
CA HIS A 128 4.47 -10.54 1.51
C HIS A 128 4.35 -9.43 2.55
N GLY A 129 3.73 -9.76 3.67
CA GLY A 129 3.72 -8.96 4.89
C GLY A 129 4.44 -9.68 6.03
N HIS A 130 4.02 -9.46 7.27
CA HIS A 130 4.60 -10.06 8.48
C HIS A 130 4.59 -11.61 8.51
N SER A 131 3.72 -12.27 7.75
CA SER A 131 3.58 -13.74 7.78
C SER A 131 4.66 -14.51 7.01
N GLY A 132 5.55 -13.82 6.27
CA GLY A 132 6.84 -14.27 5.71
C GLY A 132 6.99 -15.74 5.30
N MET A 133 5.96 -16.39 4.76
CA MET A 133 6.09 -17.77 4.29
C MET A 133 6.81 -17.80 2.95
N GLU A 134 8.08 -18.22 2.96
CA GLU A 134 9.00 -18.24 1.81
C GLU A 134 8.51 -19.05 0.59
N HIS A 135 7.51 -19.91 0.77
CA HIS A 135 6.98 -20.77 -0.30
C HIS A 135 5.69 -20.26 -0.96
N ILE A 136 5.15 -19.13 -0.52
CA ILE A 136 3.91 -18.55 -1.08
C ILE A 136 4.29 -17.38 -1.99
N LEU A 137 3.99 -17.46 -3.27
CA LEU A 137 4.28 -16.42 -4.25
C LEU A 137 3.57 -15.09 -3.97
N PHE A 138 2.42 -15.12 -3.29
CA PHE A 138 1.62 -13.95 -2.96
C PHE A 138 0.94 -14.11 -1.60
N GLY A 139 1.07 -13.11 -0.73
CA GLY A 139 0.26 -13.01 0.49
C GLY A 139 -1.22 -12.78 0.15
N SER A 140 -2.12 -13.24 1.05
CA SER A 140 -3.58 -13.20 0.84
C SER A 140 -4.14 -11.80 0.57
N THR A 141 -3.53 -10.76 1.13
CA THR A 141 -3.92 -9.37 0.89
C THR A 141 -3.48 -8.89 -0.49
N ALA A 142 -2.21 -9.12 -0.85
CA ALA A 142 -1.68 -8.71 -2.15
C ALA A 142 -2.43 -9.36 -3.31
N GLU A 143 -2.69 -10.67 -3.24
CA GLU A 143 -3.48 -11.38 -4.26
C GLU A 143 -4.87 -10.77 -4.46
N LYS A 144 -5.59 -10.52 -3.35
CA LYS A 144 -6.94 -9.97 -3.41
C LYS A 144 -6.95 -8.51 -3.90
N VAL A 145 -5.93 -7.71 -3.54
CA VAL A 145 -5.77 -6.35 -4.06
C VAL A 145 -5.56 -6.40 -5.57
N VAL A 146 -4.60 -7.18 -6.07
CA VAL A 146 -4.34 -7.31 -7.51
C VAL A 146 -5.58 -7.72 -8.31
N ARG A 147 -6.41 -8.62 -7.76
CA ARG A 147 -7.62 -9.10 -8.43
C ARG A 147 -8.76 -8.07 -8.46
N LYS A 148 -8.82 -7.14 -7.52
CA LYS A 148 -10.00 -6.29 -7.29
C LYS A 148 -9.69 -4.78 -7.31
N ALA A 149 -8.45 -4.39 -7.49
CA ALA A 149 -8.07 -2.98 -7.52
C ALA A 149 -8.76 -2.21 -8.64
N PRO A 150 -9.21 -0.98 -8.40
CA PRO A 150 -9.80 -0.11 -9.41
C PRO A 150 -8.78 0.52 -10.37
N CYS A 151 -7.48 0.35 -10.09
CA CYS A 151 -6.36 0.93 -10.82
C CYS A 151 -5.24 -0.10 -11.01
N PRO A 152 -4.22 0.17 -11.84
CA PRO A 152 -3.00 -0.64 -11.95
C PRO A 152 -2.34 -0.90 -10.60
N VAL A 153 -1.73 -2.08 -10.47
CA VAL A 153 -1.01 -2.51 -9.26
C VAL A 153 0.40 -2.92 -9.63
N LEU A 154 1.39 -2.29 -9.02
CA LEU A 154 2.78 -2.70 -9.06
C LEU A 154 3.07 -3.57 -7.84
N VAL A 155 3.45 -4.81 -8.07
CA VAL A 155 3.79 -5.75 -7.01
C VAL A 155 5.30 -5.80 -6.87
N VAL A 156 5.81 -5.52 -5.68
CA VAL A 156 7.24 -5.50 -5.37
C VAL A 156 7.61 -6.78 -4.61
N ARG A 157 8.56 -7.54 -5.14
CA ARG A 157 9.14 -8.72 -4.49
C ARG A 157 10.49 -8.36 -3.89
N THR A 158 10.84 -9.02 -2.79
CA THR A 158 12.14 -8.88 -2.15
C THR A 158 13.08 -9.97 -2.66
N GLY A 159 14.36 -9.65 -2.81
CA GLY A 159 15.39 -10.64 -3.19
C GLY A 159 15.59 -10.86 -4.70
N GLU A 160 14.93 -10.08 -5.55
CA GLU A 160 15.16 -10.05 -6.99
C GLU A 160 15.98 -8.82 -7.41
N HIS A 161 16.23 -8.67 -8.72
CA HIS A 161 16.94 -7.51 -9.24
C HIS A 161 16.19 -6.21 -8.92
N GLU A 162 16.77 -5.40 -8.06
CA GLU A 162 16.22 -4.11 -7.67
C GLU A 162 16.76 -3.00 -8.58
N PHE A 163 15.87 -2.25 -9.25
CA PHE A 163 16.26 -1.11 -10.07
C PHE A 163 16.21 0.22 -9.32
N VAL A 164 15.66 0.23 -8.09
CA VAL A 164 15.73 1.36 -7.15
C VAL A 164 16.89 1.08 -6.19
N LYS A 165 17.97 1.82 -6.35
CA LYS A 165 19.14 1.76 -5.44
C LYS A 165 19.05 2.87 -4.42
N GLU A 166 19.59 2.61 -3.21
CA GLU A 166 19.73 3.63 -2.15
C GLU A 166 20.71 4.73 -2.56
#